data_8661221c83e5ec4a6c6bda57d35f283f
#
_entry.id   8661221c83e5ec4a6c6bda57d35f283f
#
_cell.length_a   1.000
_cell.length_b   1.000
_cell.length_c   1.000
_cell.angle_alpha   90.00
_cell.angle_beta   90.00
_cell.angle_gamma   90.00
#
_symmetry.space_group_name_H-M   'P 1'
#
loop_
_entity.id
_entity.type
_entity.pdbx_description
1 polymer ?
#
loop_
_entity_poly.entity_id
_entity_poly.type
_entity_poly.pdbx_seq_one_letter_code
_entity_poly.pdbx_strand_id
1 'polypeptide(L)'
;MATILIHNEENTLLESEQEVASYLENQGVIYEHWDIEKLPNRLSEKYDLSDEEKEEILTVFQKEIQSISEKRGYKAQDVISLSDATPNLDELLQNFKREHHHTDDEVRFIVSGHGIFAIQGKDGVFFDVRLNPGDLISVPPNIRHYFTLQEDRKVVAVRIFVTTEGWVPIYEEEMV
;
A
#
# COMPACT_ATOMS: atom_id res chain seq x y z
N MET A 1 9.48 5.54 -7.40
CA MET A 1 8.30 5.96 -8.18
C MET A 1 7.53 4.75 -8.65
N ALA A 2 6.21 4.76 -8.48
CA ALA A 2 5.38 3.62 -8.86
C ALA A 2 5.32 3.42 -10.37
N THR A 3 5.13 2.18 -10.79
CA THR A 3 4.80 1.83 -12.18
C THR A 3 3.49 1.05 -12.18
N ILE A 4 2.81 1.03 -13.33
CA ILE A 4 1.52 0.33 -13.47
C ILE A 4 1.58 -0.63 -14.65
N LEU A 5 1.15 -1.87 -14.40
CA LEU A 5 0.92 -2.86 -15.46
C LEU A 5 -0.57 -3.12 -15.57
N ILE A 6 -1.17 -2.74 -16.69
CA ILE A 6 -2.59 -2.95 -16.95
C ILE A 6 -2.77 -4.31 -17.62
N HIS A 7 -3.60 -5.18 -17.03
CA HIS A 7 -3.85 -6.53 -17.54
C HIS A 7 -4.93 -6.53 -18.63
N ASN A 8 -4.76 -5.66 -19.63
CA ASN A 8 -5.58 -5.67 -20.83
C ASN A 8 -4.97 -6.65 -21.86
N GLU A 9 -5.56 -6.72 -23.05
CA GLU A 9 -5.07 -7.63 -24.10
C GLU A 9 -3.61 -7.36 -24.48
N GLU A 10 -3.18 -6.10 -24.38
CA GLU A 10 -1.84 -5.66 -24.76
C GLU A 10 -0.83 -5.67 -23.59
N ASN A 11 -1.28 -5.89 -22.36
CA ASN A 11 -0.45 -5.78 -21.16
C ASN A 11 0.31 -4.45 -21.13
N THR A 12 -0.45 -3.36 -21.06
CA THR A 12 0.10 -1.99 -21.12
C THR A 12 0.89 -1.64 -19.87
N LEU A 13 2.14 -1.19 -20.05
CA LEU A 13 3.01 -0.76 -18.96
C LEU A 13 3.12 0.76 -18.94
N LEU A 14 2.81 1.38 -17.79
CA LEU A 14 2.95 2.82 -17.57
C LEU A 14 4.13 3.05 -16.63
N GLU A 15 5.12 3.80 -17.08
CA GLU A 15 6.36 4.01 -16.33
C GLU A 15 6.66 5.48 -16.02
N SER A 16 6.06 6.43 -16.75
CA SER A 16 6.30 7.83 -16.48
C SER A 16 5.44 8.31 -15.32
N GLU A 17 5.94 9.25 -14.53
CA GLU A 17 5.23 9.85 -13.40
C GLU A 17 3.86 10.39 -13.82
N GLN A 18 3.83 11.10 -14.93
CA GLN A 18 2.62 11.72 -15.42
C GLN A 18 1.57 10.68 -15.84
N GLU A 19 1.99 9.63 -16.55
CA GLU A 19 1.09 8.56 -16.96
C GLU A 19 0.51 7.80 -15.77
N VAL A 20 1.36 7.49 -14.78
CA VAL A 20 0.95 6.79 -13.56
C VAL A 20 -0.04 7.64 -12.77
N ALA A 21 0.29 8.91 -12.54
CA ALA A 21 -0.57 9.81 -11.77
C ALA A 21 -1.93 10.02 -12.46
N SER A 22 -1.93 10.22 -13.77
CA SER A 22 -3.17 10.41 -14.54
C SER A 22 -4.05 9.17 -14.52
N TYR A 23 -3.44 8.00 -14.70
CA TYR A 23 -4.19 6.75 -14.69
C TYR A 23 -4.85 6.49 -13.34
N LEU A 24 -4.10 6.66 -12.25
CA LEU A 24 -4.63 6.46 -10.90
C LEU A 24 -5.72 7.46 -10.55
N GLU A 25 -5.56 8.72 -10.94
CA GLU A 25 -6.58 9.74 -10.75
C GLU A 25 -7.88 9.35 -11.47
N ASN A 26 -7.80 8.87 -12.70
CA ASN A 26 -8.96 8.42 -13.46
C ASN A 26 -9.65 7.23 -12.83
N GLN A 27 -8.92 6.39 -12.09
CA GLN A 27 -9.46 5.24 -11.38
C GLN A 27 -9.96 5.59 -9.98
N GLY A 28 -9.82 6.85 -9.56
CA GLY A 28 -10.22 7.28 -8.22
C GLY A 28 -9.25 6.85 -7.13
N VAL A 29 -8.06 6.41 -7.49
CA VAL A 29 -7.03 5.99 -6.54
C VAL A 29 -6.14 7.19 -6.22
N ILE A 30 -5.95 7.48 -4.93
CA ILE A 30 -5.08 8.56 -4.51
C ILE A 30 -3.64 8.06 -4.51
N TYR A 31 -2.75 8.86 -5.08
CA TYR A 31 -1.34 8.57 -5.15
C TYR A 31 -0.54 9.80 -4.75
N GLU A 32 0.40 9.63 -3.80
CA GLU A 32 1.32 10.68 -3.37
C GLU A 32 2.73 10.10 -3.29
N HIS A 33 3.71 10.95 -3.35
CA HIS A 33 5.10 10.56 -3.15
C HIS A 33 5.68 11.43 -2.04
N TRP A 34 6.13 10.82 -0.94
CA TRP A 34 6.70 11.50 0.21
C TRP A 34 8.22 11.39 0.19
N ASP A 35 8.89 12.35 0.84
CA ASP A 35 10.35 12.38 0.91
C ASP A 35 10.89 11.27 1.82
N ILE A 36 11.33 10.18 1.24
CA ILE A 36 11.87 9.03 1.97
C ILE A 36 13.27 9.31 2.55
N GLU A 37 13.94 10.37 2.09
CA GLU A 37 15.25 10.75 2.62
C GLU A 37 15.18 11.22 4.06
N LYS A 38 13.99 11.57 4.56
CA LYS A 38 13.77 11.89 5.97
C LYS A 38 14.01 10.69 6.89
N LEU A 39 13.92 9.48 6.36
CA LEU A 39 14.12 8.27 7.16
C LEU A 39 15.60 8.13 7.55
N PRO A 40 15.92 7.94 8.86
CA PRO A 40 17.29 7.67 9.27
C PRO A 40 17.86 6.44 8.55
N ASN A 41 19.13 6.52 8.14
CA ASN A 41 19.77 5.44 7.40
C ASN A 41 19.74 4.09 8.14
N ARG A 42 19.80 4.10 9.48
CA ARG A 42 19.74 2.87 10.28
C ARG A 42 18.39 2.16 10.20
N LEU A 43 17.34 2.85 9.79
CA LEU A 43 15.99 2.29 9.61
C LEU A 43 15.70 1.96 8.15
N SER A 44 16.48 2.48 7.21
CA SER A 44 16.33 2.19 5.79
C SER A 44 16.68 0.73 5.52
N GLU A 45 15.79 0.04 4.82
CA GLU A 45 15.94 -1.39 4.50
C GLU A 45 16.13 -2.28 5.74
N LYS A 46 15.61 -1.85 6.87
CA LYS A 46 15.56 -2.67 8.08
C LYS A 46 14.17 -3.27 8.20
N TYR A 47 14.09 -4.59 8.22
CA TYR A 47 12.82 -5.33 8.21
C TYR A 47 12.49 -6.01 9.53
N ASP A 48 13.46 -6.10 10.45
CA ASP A 48 13.27 -6.59 11.80
C ASP A 48 13.18 -5.40 12.75
N LEU A 49 11.97 -4.87 12.90
CA LEU A 49 11.75 -3.62 13.62
C LEU A 49 11.17 -3.90 15.01
N SER A 50 11.73 -3.23 16.04
CA SER A 50 11.14 -3.19 17.35
C SER A 50 9.94 -2.25 17.38
N ASP A 51 9.12 -2.33 18.42
CA ASP A 51 7.99 -1.41 18.59
C ASP A 51 8.46 0.04 18.66
N GLU A 52 9.60 0.29 19.31
CA GLU A 52 10.18 1.64 19.39
C GLU A 52 10.61 2.15 18.03
N GLU A 53 11.19 1.27 17.19
CA GLU A 53 11.60 1.64 15.84
C GLU A 53 10.39 1.93 14.95
N LYS A 54 9.30 1.18 15.10
CA LYS A 54 8.04 1.45 14.38
C LYS A 54 7.47 2.80 14.77
N GLU A 55 7.47 3.13 16.07
CA GLU A 55 7.03 4.44 16.54
C GLU A 55 7.92 5.56 16.02
N GLU A 56 9.21 5.32 15.91
CA GLU A 56 10.13 6.30 15.34
C GLU A 56 9.82 6.59 13.87
N ILE A 57 9.50 5.55 13.10
CA ILE A 57 9.09 5.72 11.70
C ILE A 57 7.83 6.59 11.61
N LEU A 58 6.83 6.33 12.45
CA LEU A 58 5.62 7.15 12.49
C LEU A 58 5.93 8.59 12.85
N THR A 59 6.87 8.82 13.76
CA THR A 59 7.29 10.17 14.16
C THR A 59 7.99 10.90 13.01
N VAL A 60 8.84 10.22 12.24
CA VAL A 60 9.54 10.81 11.09
C VAL A 60 8.55 11.36 10.07
N PHE A 61 7.48 10.62 9.81
CA PHE A 61 6.46 11.00 8.81
C PHE A 61 5.19 11.58 9.43
N GLN A 62 5.24 11.95 10.70
CA GLN A 62 4.07 12.45 11.45
C GLN A 62 3.39 13.62 10.74
N LYS A 63 4.15 14.54 10.17
CA LYS A 63 3.62 15.72 9.50
C LYS A 63 2.79 15.34 8.27
N GLU A 64 3.32 14.44 7.45
CA GLU A 64 2.63 13.96 6.26
C GLU A 64 1.41 13.11 6.63
N ILE A 65 1.55 12.23 7.62
CA ILE A 65 0.45 11.39 8.12
C ILE A 65 -0.66 12.29 8.66
N GLN A 66 -0.33 13.30 9.45
CA GLN A 66 -1.31 14.22 10.01
C GLN A 66 -2.03 15.01 8.91
N SER A 67 -1.30 15.46 7.90
CA SER A 67 -1.88 16.21 6.79
C SER A 67 -2.94 15.41 6.04
N ILE A 68 -2.62 14.17 5.64
CA ILE A 68 -3.58 13.33 4.93
C ILE A 68 -4.73 12.90 5.85
N SER A 69 -4.44 12.66 7.12
CA SER A 69 -5.48 12.25 8.09
C SER A 69 -6.50 13.34 8.33
N GLU A 70 -6.08 14.60 8.43
CA GLU A 70 -6.98 15.73 8.60
C GLU A 70 -7.86 15.95 7.36
N LYS A 71 -7.28 15.79 6.18
CA LYS A 71 -8.02 15.99 4.92
C LYS A 71 -9.10 14.93 4.71
N ARG A 72 -8.88 13.70 5.17
CA ARG A 72 -9.71 12.55 4.83
C ARG A 72 -10.37 11.88 6.02
N GLY A 73 -10.13 12.38 7.23
CA GLY A 73 -10.78 11.84 8.44
C GLY A 73 -10.19 10.55 8.97
N TYR A 74 -8.92 10.29 8.70
CA TYR A 74 -8.25 9.09 9.24
C TYR A 74 -7.91 9.29 10.72
N LYS A 75 -7.95 8.22 11.51
CA LYS A 75 -7.85 8.30 12.98
C LYS A 75 -6.79 7.40 13.60
N ALA A 76 -6.21 6.49 12.86
CA ALA A 76 -5.22 5.56 13.39
C ALA A 76 -4.18 5.22 12.35
N GLN A 77 -3.01 4.82 12.78
CA GLN A 77 -1.92 4.38 11.92
C GLN A 77 -1.06 3.35 12.63
N ASP A 78 -0.43 2.48 11.88
CA ASP A 78 0.57 1.54 12.39
C ASP A 78 1.65 1.28 11.32
N VAL A 79 2.65 0.48 11.69
CA VAL A 79 3.71 0.04 10.78
C VAL A 79 3.70 -1.47 10.71
N ILE A 80 3.67 -2.03 9.50
CA ILE A 80 3.87 -3.45 9.29
C ILE A 80 5.22 -3.69 8.63
N SER A 81 5.84 -4.81 8.97
CA SER A 81 7.10 -5.24 8.39
C SER A 81 7.01 -6.71 8.02
N LEU A 82 7.28 -7.02 6.76
CA LEU A 82 7.27 -8.38 6.23
C LEU A 82 8.60 -8.67 5.54
N SER A 83 9.16 -9.86 5.78
CA SER A 83 10.39 -10.30 5.14
C SER A 83 10.47 -11.83 5.23
N ASP A 84 11.51 -12.41 4.63
CA ASP A 84 11.75 -13.86 4.75
C ASP A 84 11.97 -14.31 6.19
N ALA A 85 12.33 -13.39 7.09
CA ALA A 85 12.47 -13.67 8.52
C ALA A 85 11.13 -13.66 9.26
N THR A 86 10.05 -13.21 8.64
CA THR A 86 8.72 -13.15 9.25
C THR A 86 8.15 -14.56 9.39
N PRO A 87 7.76 -15.01 10.61
CA PRO A 87 7.11 -16.30 10.78
C PRO A 87 5.84 -16.40 9.92
N ASN A 88 5.66 -17.54 9.26
CA ASN A 88 4.48 -17.82 8.42
C ASN A 88 4.28 -16.80 7.28
N LEU A 89 5.37 -16.27 6.70
CA LEU A 89 5.28 -15.29 5.62
C LEU A 89 4.42 -15.78 4.46
N ASP A 90 4.62 -17.03 4.00
CA ASP A 90 3.86 -17.57 2.87
C ASP A 90 2.35 -17.63 3.15
N GLU A 91 1.98 -17.99 4.37
CA GLU A 91 0.57 -18.03 4.79
C GLU A 91 -0.02 -16.61 4.82
N LEU A 92 0.72 -15.64 5.35
CA LEU A 92 0.29 -14.24 5.36
C LEU A 92 0.12 -13.70 3.94
N LEU A 93 1.05 -14.02 3.03
CA LEU A 93 0.96 -13.58 1.65
C LEU A 93 -0.22 -14.20 0.93
N GLN A 94 -0.57 -15.45 1.22
CA GLN A 94 -1.77 -16.06 0.65
C GLN A 94 -3.02 -15.30 1.05
N ASN A 95 -3.11 -14.84 2.30
CA ASN A 95 -4.23 -14.04 2.77
C ASN A 95 -4.27 -12.67 2.08
N PHE A 96 -3.13 -12.02 1.90
CA PHE A 96 -3.06 -10.74 1.20
C PHE A 96 -3.39 -10.86 -0.29
N LYS A 97 -3.13 -12.01 -0.90
CA LYS A 97 -3.44 -12.26 -2.31
C LYS A 97 -4.91 -12.56 -2.57
N ARG A 98 -5.67 -12.88 -1.54
CA ARG A 98 -7.10 -13.13 -1.73
C ARG A 98 -7.78 -11.84 -2.16
N GLU A 99 -8.51 -11.91 -3.27
CA GLU A 99 -9.29 -10.80 -3.78
C GLU A 99 -10.32 -10.38 -2.73
N HIS A 100 -10.30 -9.11 -2.35
CA HIS A 100 -11.18 -8.58 -1.31
C HIS A 100 -11.44 -7.10 -1.54
N HIS A 101 -12.33 -6.53 -0.75
CA HIS A 101 -12.51 -5.09 -0.67
C HIS A 101 -12.74 -4.67 0.79
N HIS A 102 -12.70 -3.38 1.03
CA HIS A 102 -12.99 -2.78 2.33
C HIS A 102 -14.12 -1.77 2.17
N THR A 103 -14.80 -1.47 3.28
CA THR A 103 -15.84 -0.42 3.29
C THR A 103 -15.24 0.97 3.50
N ASP A 104 -13.96 1.05 3.81
CA ASP A 104 -13.20 2.29 4.01
C ASP A 104 -12.01 2.34 3.06
N ASP A 105 -11.36 3.51 2.94
CA ASP A 105 -10.11 3.64 2.19
C ASP A 105 -9.04 2.72 2.77
N GLU A 106 -8.27 2.07 1.90
CA GLU A 106 -7.08 1.35 2.31
C GLU A 106 -5.85 2.16 1.93
N VAL A 107 -5.15 2.68 2.93
CA VAL A 107 -4.02 3.59 2.74
C VAL A 107 -2.72 2.91 3.14
N ARG A 108 -1.75 2.92 2.23
CA ARG A 108 -0.40 2.39 2.48
C ARG A 108 0.68 3.32 1.98
N PHE A 109 1.67 3.55 2.83
CA PHE A 109 2.88 4.28 2.49
C PHE A 109 4.09 3.36 2.62
N ILE A 110 4.86 3.21 1.55
CA ILE A 110 6.00 2.29 1.52
C ILE A 110 7.24 3.00 2.06
N VAL A 111 7.80 2.44 3.13
CA VAL A 111 9.00 2.97 3.80
C VAL A 111 10.26 2.29 3.27
N SER A 112 10.23 0.97 3.13
CA SER A 112 11.35 0.16 2.63
C SER A 112 10.81 -1.04 1.87
N GLY A 113 11.62 -1.60 0.97
CA GLY A 113 11.23 -2.72 0.15
C GLY A 113 10.21 -2.33 -0.91
N HIS A 114 9.38 -3.28 -1.32
CA HIS A 114 8.48 -3.10 -2.47
C HIS A 114 7.18 -3.85 -2.25
N GLY A 115 6.10 -3.32 -2.80
CA GLY A 115 4.81 -3.99 -2.79
C GLY A 115 4.09 -3.88 -4.12
N ILE A 116 3.06 -4.70 -4.30
CA ILE A 116 2.20 -4.65 -5.48
C ILE A 116 0.75 -4.67 -5.01
N PHE A 117 -0.03 -3.67 -5.43
CA PHE A 117 -1.48 -3.71 -5.33
C PHE A 117 -2.07 -4.06 -6.69
N ALA A 118 -2.81 -5.16 -6.74
CA ALA A 118 -3.61 -5.51 -7.90
C ALA A 118 -5.02 -4.99 -7.66
N ILE A 119 -5.48 -4.10 -8.51
CA ILE A 119 -6.73 -3.35 -8.33
C ILE A 119 -7.63 -3.53 -9.56
N GLN A 120 -8.92 -3.78 -9.32
CA GLN A 120 -9.88 -3.84 -10.43
C GLN A 120 -10.27 -2.43 -10.84
N GLY A 121 -10.02 -2.09 -12.12
CA GLY A 121 -10.38 -0.80 -12.67
C GLY A 121 -11.87 -0.65 -12.93
N LYS A 122 -12.28 0.55 -13.27
CA LYS A 122 -13.69 0.89 -13.53
C LYS A 122 -14.28 0.10 -14.69
N ASP A 123 -13.44 -0.31 -15.64
CA ASP A 123 -13.81 -1.13 -16.79
C ASP A 123 -13.80 -2.63 -16.50
N GLY A 124 -13.51 -3.03 -15.26
CA GLY A 124 -13.40 -4.42 -14.86
C GLY A 124 -12.01 -5.03 -15.09
N VAL A 125 -11.11 -4.31 -15.73
CA VAL A 125 -9.75 -4.79 -16.01
C VAL A 125 -8.84 -4.51 -14.82
N PHE A 126 -8.13 -5.54 -14.35
CA PHE A 126 -7.17 -5.38 -13.27
C PHE A 126 -5.91 -4.66 -13.73
N PHE A 127 -5.33 -3.88 -12.82
CA PHE A 127 -4.00 -3.30 -13.03
C PHE A 127 -3.18 -3.48 -11.75
N ASP A 128 -1.87 -3.68 -11.94
CA ASP A 128 -0.92 -3.81 -10.84
C ASP A 128 -0.22 -2.47 -10.64
N VAL A 129 -0.23 -1.96 -9.40
CA VAL A 129 0.56 -0.80 -9.01
C VAL A 129 1.78 -1.32 -8.26
N ARG A 130 2.95 -1.19 -8.87
CA ARG A 130 4.22 -1.56 -8.25
C ARG A 130 4.75 -0.37 -7.46
N LEU A 131 4.83 -0.54 -6.15
CA LEU A 131 5.18 0.54 -5.22
C LEU A 131 6.63 0.43 -4.75
N ASN A 132 7.27 1.58 -4.66
CA ASN A 132 8.65 1.73 -4.20
C ASN A 132 8.69 2.63 -2.96
N PRO A 133 9.82 2.67 -2.22
CA PRO A 133 9.92 3.56 -1.05
C PRO A 133 9.59 5.01 -1.41
N GLY A 134 8.77 5.63 -0.58
CA GLY A 134 8.25 6.99 -0.79
C GLY A 134 6.87 7.04 -1.42
N ASP A 135 6.40 5.95 -2.00
CA ASP A 135 5.06 5.92 -2.63
C ASP A 135 3.96 5.70 -1.61
N LEU A 136 2.92 6.53 -1.69
CA LEU A 136 1.70 6.35 -0.93
C LEU A 136 0.55 6.10 -1.89
N ILE A 137 -0.30 5.13 -1.55
CA ILE A 137 -1.51 4.82 -2.30
C ILE A 137 -2.70 4.73 -1.35
N SER A 138 -3.85 5.22 -1.80
CA SER A 138 -5.13 5.03 -1.10
C SER A 138 -6.13 4.42 -2.07
N VAL A 139 -6.51 3.17 -1.78
CA VAL A 139 -7.51 2.44 -2.58
C VAL A 139 -8.89 2.82 -2.07
N PRO A 140 -9.81 3.29 -2.94
CA PRO A 140 -11.16 3.69 -2.51
C PRO A 140 -11.96 2.52 -1.95
N PRO A 141 -13.02 2.81 -1.16
CA PRO A 141 -13.90 1.76 -0.65
C PRO A 141 -14.56 0.95 -1.76
N ASN A 142 -14.85 -0.30 -1.46
CA ASN A 142 -15.63 -1.20 -2.31
C ASN A 142 -15.00 -1.54 -3.66
N ILE A 143 -13.69 -1.35 -3.79
CA ILE A 143 -12.92 -1.74 -4.98
C ILE A 143 -12.25 -3.08 -4.71
N ARG A 144 -12.42 -4.04 -5.62
CA ARG A 144 -11.74 -5.33 -5.51
C ARG A 144 -10.25 -5.15 -5.69
N HIS A 145 -9.49 -5.71 -4.78
CA HIS A 145 -8.02 -5.64 -4.84
C HIS A 145 -7.39 -6.77 -4.04
N TYR A 146 -6.10 -6.96 -4.27
CA TYR A 146 -5.27 -7.80 -3.41
C TYR A 146 -3.85 -7.22 -3.38
N PHE A 147 -3.10 -7.63 -2.36
CA PHE A 147 -1.74 -7.16 -2.14
C PHE A 147 -0.76 -8.34 -2.16
N THR A 148 0.41 -8.13 -2.76
CA THR A 148 1.49 -9.11 -2.70
C THR A 148 2.85 -8.40 -2.68
N LEU A 149 3.91 -9.15 -2.44
CA LEU A 149 5.27 -8.63 -2.47
C LEU A 149 5.87 -8.86 -3.85
N GLN A 150 6.88 -8.05 -4.17
CA GLN A 150 7.70 -8.27 -5.36
C GLN A 150 8.75 -9.37 -5.07
N GLU A 151 9.66 -9.57 -6.01
CA GLU A 151 10.63 -10.67 -5.96
C GLU A 151 11.52 -10.67 -4.74
N ASP A 152 11.79 -9.48 -4.16
CA ASP A 152 12.60 -9.36 -2.94
C ASP A 152 11.89 -9.84 -1.67
N ARG A 153 10.58 -10.07 -1.73
CA ARG A 153 9.74 -10.64 -0.66
C ARG A 153 9.88 -9.90 0.66
N LYS A 154 9.99 -8.57 0.62
CA LYS A 154 10.11 -7.77 1.85
C LYS A 154 9.55 -6.36 1.65
N VAL A 155 8.91 -5.84 2.71
CA VAL A 155 8.34 -4.50 2.72
C VAL A 155 8.20 -3.99 4.15
N VAL A 156 8.40 -2.69 4.33
CA VAL A 156 7.97 -1.97 5.53
C VAL A 156 7.00 -0.90 5.05
N ALA A 157 5.81 -0.90 5.62
CA ALA A 157 4.77 0.03 5.21
C ALA A 157 4.05 0.63 6.41
N VAL A 158 3.70 1.92 6.30
CA VAL A 158 2.77 2.57 7.22
C VAL A 158 1.36 2.31 6.70
N ARG A 159 0.48 1.84 7.57
CA ARG A 159 -0.94 1.70 7.27
C ARG A 159 -1.70 2.80 8.01
N ILE A 160 -2.65 3.41 7.33
CA ILE A 160 -3.47 4.49 7.89
C ILE A 160 -4.93 4.07 7.82
N PHE A 161 -5.65 4.24 8.92
CA PHE A 161 -7.00 3.71 9.10
C PHE A 161 -8.02 4.82 9.37
N VAL A 162 -9.22 4.65 8.84
CA VAL A 162 -10.35 5.56 9.11
C VAL A 162 -10.82 5.41 10.56
N THR A 163 -10.75 4.19 11.12
CA THR A 163 -11.15 3.91 12.49
C THR A 163 -9.98 3.37 13.31
N THR A 164 -10.11 3.40 14.64
CA THR A 164 -9.10 2.82 15.54
C THR A 164 -9.11 1.30 15.52
N GLU A 165 -10.11 0.67 14.91
CA GLU A 165 -10.21 -0.80 14.82
C GLU A 165 -9.48 -1.35 13.58
N GLY A 166 -9.10 -0.48 12.64
CA GLY A 166 -8.41 -0.88 11.42
C GLY A 166 -9.35 -1.40 10.35
N TRP A 167 -8.78 -2.05 9.33
CA TRP A 167 -9.55 -2.57 8.20
C TRP A 167 -10.16 -3.92 8.52
N VAL A 168 -11.39 -4.10 8.06
CA VAL A 168 -12.05 -5.41 8.06
C VAL A 168 -12.19 -5.83 6.59
N PRO A 169 -11.44 -6.83 6.11
CA PRO A 169 -11.55 -7.25 4.72
C PRO A 169 -12.82 -8.07 4.49
N ILE A 170 -13.45 -7.84 3.33
CA ILE A 170 -14.58 -8.63 2.86
C ILE A 170 -14.09 -9.41 1.64
N TYR A 171 -13.96 -10.73 1.78
CA TYR A 171 -13.47 -11.59 0.70
C TYR A 171 -14.60 -11.90 -0.28
N GLU A 172 -14.28 -11.89 -1.56
CA GLU A 172 -15.27 -12.06 -2.62
C GLU A 172 -16.03 -13.37 -2.50
N GLU A 173 -15.37 -14.42 -2.07
CA GLU A 173 -15.99 -15.73 -1.84
C GLU A 173 -17.02 -15.75 -0.72
N GLU A 174 -17.01 -14.76 0.16
CA GLU A 174 -17.96 -14.61 1.28
C GLU A 174 -19.19 -13.77 0.89
N MET A 175 -19.17 -13.20 -0.29
CA MET A 175 -20.22 -12.30 -0.78
C MET A 175 -21.32 -13.02 -1.55
N VAL A 176 -21.28 -14.31 -1.64
CA VAL A 176 -22.24 -15.13 -2.40
C VAL A 176 -23.50 -15.37 -1.59
#